data_65bf5d155dc56dba0b7413b58e5fff87
#
_entry.id   65bf5d155dc56dba0b7413b58e5fff87
#
_cell.length_a   1.000
_cell.length_b   1.000
_cell.length_c   1.000
_cell.angle_alpha   90.00
_cell.angle_beta   90.00
_cell.angle_gamma   90.00
#
_symmetry.space_group_name_H-M   'P 1'
#
loop_
_entity.id
_entity.type
_entity.pdbx_description
1 polymer ?
#
loop_
_entity_poly.entity_id
_entity_poly.type
_entity_poly.pdbx_seq_one_letter_code
_entity_poly.pdbx_strand_id
1 'polypeptide(L)'
;MRILGIDPGVRGGLAIIEIDNGIAPKLIDAIDIPVTGVGAKERVDVLAIRAWILAHKPDHAMIERAQAMPKQGASSGFKYGRATGALEAVIACWEIPMSIVEPSMWKKAHHLRGGDKEGGRQRALQLFPAAHALLARKKDHGRSDAILVALYGA
;
A
#
# COMPACT_ATOMS: atom_id res chain seq x y z
N MET A 1 -5.80 -10.41 -14.06
CA MET A 1 -4.61 -10.32 -13.19
C MET A 1 -4.91 -9.40 -12.02
N ARG A 2 -4.53 -9.80 -10.80
CA ARG A 2 -4.71 -8.97 -9.59
C ARG A 2 -3.37 -8.47 -9.07
N ILE A 3 -3.25 -7.18 -8.86
CA ILE A 3 -2.05 -6.55 -8.33
C ILE A 3 -2.33 -6.06 -6.91
N LEU A 4 -1.48 -6.50 -5.97
CA LEU A 4 -1.42 -6.00 -4.60
C LEU A 4 -0.50 -4.77 -4.55
N GLY A 5 -1.03 -3.61 -4.21
CA GLY A 5 -0.24 -2.43 -3.88
C GLY A 5 -0.02 -2.32 -2.38
N ILE A 6 1.17 -1.91 -1.99
CA ILE A 6 1.59 -1.79 -0.59
C ILE A 6 2.26 -0.44 -0.35
N ASP A 7 1.64 0.40 0.48
CA ASP A 7 2.30 1.52 1.15
C ASP A 7 2.80 1.00 2.51
N PRO A 8 4.13 0.82 2.72
CA PRO A 8 4.64 0.15 3.91
C PRO A 8 4.56 1.02 5.16
N GLY A 9 4.55 0.37 6.34
CA GLY A 9 4.49 1.01 7.66
C GLY A 9 3.19 0.72 8.39
N VAL A 10 3.17 0.89 9.71
CA VAL A 10 1.99 0.63 10.56
C VAL A 10 0.82 1.60 10.32
N ARG A 11 1.03 2.64 9.54
CA ARG A 11 0.01 3.62 9.10
C ARG A 11 -0.19 3.61 7.59
N GLY A 12 0.40 2.65 6.92
CA GLY A 12 0.26 2.46 5.49
C GLY A 12 -1.02 1.74 5.10
N GLY A 13 -1.05 1.23 3.88
CA GLY A 13 -2.23 0.57 3.32
C GLY A 13 -1.89 -0.60 2.42
N LEU A 14 -2.90 -1.41 2.18
CA LEU A 14 -2.93 -2.48 1.19
C LEU A 14 -4.10 -2.23 0.24
N ALA A 15 -3.90 -2.50 -1.04
CA ALA A 15 -4.98 -2.40 -2.04
C ALA A 15 -4.87 -3.50 -3.09
N ILE A 16 -5.99 -3.98 -3.59
CA ILE A 16 -6.05 -4.90 -4.73
C ILE A 16 -6.70 -4.19 -5.92
N ILE A 17 -5.99 -4.18 -7.04
CA ILE A 17 -6.52 -3.77 -8.34
C ILE A 17 -6.58 -4.99 -9.24
N GLU A 18 -7.71 -5.18 -9.89
CA GLU A 18 -7.91 -6.18 -10.92
C GLU A 18 -7.79 -5.55 -12.31
N ILE A 19 -6.97 -6.18 -13.14
CA ILE A 19 -6.73 -5.78 -14.54
C ILE A 19 -7.24 -6.91 -15.43
N ASP A 20 -8.08 -6.54 -16.36
CA ASP A 20 -8.52 -7.42 -17.44
C ASP A 20 -8.20 -6.78 -18.78
N ASN A 21 -7.76 -7.59 -19.77
CA ASN A 21 -7.31 -7.10 -21.07
C ASN A 21 -8.42 -6.31 -21.77
N GLY A 22 -8.15 -5.03 -22.05
CA GLY A 22 -9.08 -4.13 -22.74
C GLY A 22 -10.17 -3.51 -21.86
N ILE A 23 -10.17 -3.76 -20.55
CA ILE A 23 -11.10 -3.17 -19.59
C ILE A 23 -10.35 -2.24 -18.63
N ALA A 24 -10.97 -1.13 -18.25
CA ALA A 24 -10.38 -0.22 -17.27
C ALA A 24 -10.10 -0.95 -15.93
N PRO A 25 -8.96 -0.68 -15.27
CA PRO A 25 -8.62 -1.28 -14.00
C PRO A 25 -9.73 -1.10 -12.96
N LYS A 26 -10.00 -2.15 -12.18
CA LYS A 26 -11.03 -2.16 -11.15
C LYS A 26 -10.39 -2.25 -9.76
N LEU A 27 -10.73 -1.32 -8.87
CA LEU A 27 -10.41 -1.46 -7.46
C LEU A 27 -11.31 -2.53 -6.83
N ILE A 28 -10.71 -3.57 -6.26
CA ILE A 28 -11.41 -4.66 -5.58
C ILE A 28 -11.56 -4.36 -4.10
N ASP A 29 -10.46 -3.95 -3.43
CA ASP A 29 -10.48 -3.65 -1.99
C ASP A 29 -9.29 -2.76 -1.62
N ALA A 30 -9.39 -2.03 -0.50
CA ALA A 30 -8.29 -1.30 0.11
C ALA A 30 -8.49 -1.18 1.63
N ILE A 31 -7.46 -1.53 2.39
CA ILE A 31 -7.48 -1.52 3.86
C ILE A 31 -6.26 -0.79 4.43
N ASP A 32 -6.38 -0.27 5.66
CA ASP A 32 -5.21 0.09 6.46
C ASP A 32 -4.40 -1.18 6.74
N ILE A 33 -3.07 -1.07 6.85
CA ILE A 33 -2.27 -2.23 7.26
C ILE A 33 -2.77 -2.72 8.63
N PRO A 34 -3.21 -3.99 8.73
CA PRO A 34 -3.60 -4.57 10.01
C PRO A 34 -2.44 -4.52 11.02
N VAL A 35 -2.75 -4.09 12.23
CA VAL A 35 -1.76 -3.97 13.32
C VAL A 35 -2.22 -4.66 14.57
N THR A 36 -1.27 -5.16 15.37
CA THR A 36 -1.50 -5.74 16.69
C THR A 36 -0.59 -5.07 17.73
N GLY A 37 -1.01 -5.11 18.98
CA GLY A 37 -0.35 -4.39 20.08
C GLY A 37 -0.81 -2.93 20.17
N VAL A 38 -0.31 -2.22 21.19
CA VAL A 38 -0.68 -0.81 21.48
C VAL A 38 0.57 0.02 21.73
N GLY A 39 0.58 1.25 21.26
CA GLY A 39 1.63 2.23 21.53
C GLY A 39 3.01 1.77 21.02
N ALA A 40 3.99 1.66 21.93
CA ALA A 40 5.34 1.24 21.57
C ALA A 40 5.43 -0.22 21.09
N LYS A 41 4.45 -1.06 21.45
CA LYS A 41 4.37 -2.48 21.06
C LYS A 41 3.60 -2.71 19.75
N GLU A 42 3.06 -1.67 19.15
CA GLU A 42 2.33 -1.75 17.88
C GLU A 42 3.22 -2.31 16.77
N ARG A 43 2.71 -3.29 16.05
CA ARG A 43 3.40 -3.96 14.94
C ARG A 43 2.40 -4.47 13.91
N VAL A 44 2.89 -4.74 12.73
CA VAL A 44 2.09 -5.35 11.64
C VAL A 44 1.53 -6.71 12.11
N ASP A 45 0.24 -6.93 11.88
CA ASP A 45 -0.43 -8.21 12.12
C ASP A 45 -0.31 -9.09 10.87
N VAL A 46 0.76 -9.88 10.84
CA VAL A 46 1.05 -10.74 9.68
C VAL A 46 0.00 -11.83 9.45
N LEU A 47 -0.73 -12.27 10.51
CA LEU A 47 -1.78 -13.28 10.35
C LEU A 47 -3.02 -12.69 9.70
N ALA A 48 -3.41 -11.48 10.09
CA ALA A 48 -4.52 -10.76 9.46
C ALA A 48 -4.20 -10.43 7.99
N ILE A 49 -2.97 -9.98 7.69
CA ILE A 49 -2.53 -9.74 6.30
C ILE A 49 -2.55 -11.04 5.49
N ARG A 50 -2.05 -12.13 6.05
CA ARG A 50 -2.09 -13.45 5.42
C ARG A 50 -3.53 -13.85 5.05
N ALA A 51 -4.46 -13.70 5.98
CA ALA A 51 -5.87 -14.03 5.74
C ALA A 51 -6.46 -13.17 4.60
N TRP A 52 -6.13 -11.88 4.58
CA TRP A 52 -6.59 -10.95 3.54
C TRP A 52 -5.99 -11.29 2.16
N ILE A 53 -4.70 -11.60 2.08
CA ILE A 53 -4.04 -12.06 0.84
C ILE A 53 -4.69 -13.33 0.31
N LEU A 54 -4.98 -14.31 1.18
CA LEU A 54 -5.67 -15.55 0.81
C LEU A 54 -7.05 -15.31 0.20
N ALA A 55 -7.79 -14.35 0.74
CA ALA A 55 -9.12 -14.00 0.22
C ALA A 55 -9.05 -13.35 -1.17
N HIS A 56 -8.02 -12.55 -1.44
CA HIS A 56 -7.90 -11.76 -2.66
C HIS A 56 -7.04 -12.40 -3.76
N LYS A 57 -6.11 -13.29 -3.39
CA LYS A 57 -5.24 -14.06 -4.31
C LYS A 57 -4.57 -13.18 -5.37
N PRO A 58 -3.70 -12.23 -4.98
CA PRO A 58 -2.98 -11.40 -5.93
C PRO A 58 -1.96 -12.23 -6.73
N ASP A 59 -1.81 -11.91 -8.01
CA ASP A 59 -0.83 -12.52 -8.91
C ASP A 59 0.55 -11.86 -8.82
N HIS A 60 0.58 -10.60 -8.40
CA HIS A 60 1.80 -9.79 -8.26
C HIS A 60 1.65 -8.79 -7.12
N ALA A 61 2.75 -8.45 -6.45
CA ALA A 61 2.79 -7.39 -5.45
C ALA A 61 3.72 -6.24 -5.89
N MET A 62 3.25 -5.02 -5.70
CA MET A 62 4.02 -3.79 -5.87
C MET A 62 4.15 -3.10 -4.52
N ILE A 63 5.37 -2.94 -4.01
CA ILE A 63 5.63 -2.27 -2.73
C ILE A 63 6.42 -0.99 -2.93
N GLU A 64 6.00 0.10 -2.28
CA GLU A 64 6.80 1.32 -2.24
C GLU A 64 8.10 1.06 -1.48
N ARG A 65 9.23 1.52 -2.04
CA ARG A 65 10.55 1.43 -1.39
C ARG A 65 10.56 2.18 -0.06
N ALA A 66 10.80 1.45 1.02
CA ALA A 66 11.05 2.04 2.31
C ALA A 66 12.44 2.71 2.33
N GLN A 67 12.49 3.95 2.77
CA GLN A 67 13.73 4.71 2.90
C GLN A 67 13.81 5.35 4.28
N ALA A 68 15.01 5.38 4.86
CA ALA A 68 15.27 6.18 6.03
C ALA A 68 15.22 7.67 5.66
N MET A 69 14.40 8.43 6.35
CA MET A 69 14.27 9.87 6.08
C MET A 69 15.28 10.68 6.89
N PRO A 70 15.90 11.72 6.31
CA PRO A 70 16.71 12.65 7.07
C PRO A 70 15.95 13.16 8.29
N LYS A 71 16.59 13.19 9.45
CA LYS A 71 16.02 13.61 10.75
C LYS A 71 14.92 12.67 11.30
N GLN A 72 14.73 11.49 10.72
CA GLN A 72 13.88 10.46 11.31
C GLN A 72 14.55 9.91 12.58
N GLY A 73 13.84 9.93 13.72
CA GLY A 73 14.38 9.36 14.96
C GLY A 73 14.60 7.84 14.83
N ALA A 74 15.65 7.32 15.48
CA ALA A 74 16.03 5.90 15.40
C ALA A 74 14.86 4.94 15.73
N SER A 75 14.05 5.24 16.74
CA SER A 75 12.86 4.43 17.09
C SER A 75 11.82 4.39 15.96
N SER A 76 11.59 5.52 15.28
CA SER A 76 10.66 5.59 14.15
C SER A 76 11.20 4.83 12.94
N GLY A 77 12.48 4.99 12.62
CA GLY A 77 13.15 4.24 11.56
C GLY A 77 13.12 2.74 11.80
N PHE A 78 13.42 2.30 13.03
CA PHE A 78 13.36 0.89 13.41
C PHE A 78 11.95 0.31 13.25
N LYS A 79 10.90 1.02 13.74
CA LYS A 79 9.51 0.58 13.57
C LYS A 79 9.11 0.47 12.10
N TYR A 80 9.51 1.44 11.29
CA TYR A 80 9.21 1.46 9.86
C TYR A 80 9.90 0.32 9.12
N GLY A 81 11.21 0.13 9.33
CA GLY A 81 11.97 -0.97 8.74
C GLY A 81 11.44 -2.35 9.14
N ARG A 82 11.08 -2.52 10.44
CA ARG A 82 10.47 -3.76 10.92
C ARG A 82 9.12 -4.05 10.27
N ALA A 83 8.29 -3.03 10.08
CA ALA A 83 7.00 -3.17 9.42
C ALA A 83 7.17 -3.56 7.95
N THR A 84 8.08 -2.89 7.22
CA THR A 84 8.39 -3.19 5.82
C THR A 84 8.92 -4.62 5.66
N GLY A 85 9.90 -5.03 6.45
CA GLY A 85 10.46 -6.39 6.39
C GLY A 85 9.41 -7.47 6.69
N ALA A 86 8.45 -7.20 7.60
CA ALA A 86 7.36 -8.13 7.87
C ALA A 86 6.41 -8.28 6.67
N LEU A 87 6.11 -7.18 5.96
CA LEU A 87 5.30 -7.19 4.74
C LEU A 87 6.01 -7.96 3.61
N GLU A 88 7.27 -7.65 3.36
CA GLU A 88 8.10 -8.35 2.35
C GLU A 88 8.17 -9.86 2.65
N ALA A 89 8.39 -10.24 3.91
CA ALA A 89 8.46 -11.63 4.32
C ALA A 89 7.14 -12.37 4.10
N VAL A 90 5.99 -11.76 4.42
CA VAL A 90 4.68 -12.38 4.15
C VAL A 90 4.47 -12.60 2.66
N ILE A 91 4.78 -11.62 1.81
CA ILE A 91 4.66 -11.75 0.36
C ILE A 91 5.56 -12.86 -0.17
N ALA A 92 6.83 -12.89 0.26
CA ALA A 92 7.79 -13.92 -0.15
C ALA A 92 7.37 -15.34 0.29
N CYS A 93 6.84 -15.50 1.52
CA CYS A 93 6.33 -16.79 2.01
C CYS A 93 5.14 -17.32 1.21
N TRP A 94 4.42 -16.44 0.50
CA TRP A 94 3.33 -16.82 -0.39
C TRP A 94 3.77 -16.98 -1.85
N GLU A 95 5.07 -16.88 -2.11
CA GLU A 95 5.65 -16.99 -3.46
C GLU A 95 5.01 -16.02 -4.47
N ILE A 96 4.48 -14.87 -3.98
CA ILE A 96 3.92 -13.85 -4.83
C ILE A 96 5.07 -13.04 -5.43
N PRO A 97 5.21 -12.98 -6.76
CA PRO A 97 6.21 -12.13 -7.39
C PRO A 97 6.07 -10.69 -6.93
N MET A 98 7.17 -10.05 -6.53
CA MET A 98 7.15 -8.70 -5.96
C MET A 98 8.11 -7.77 -6.68
N SER A 99 7.63 -6.56 -6.96
CA SER A 99 8.44 -5.45 -7.45
C SER A 99 8.47 -4.30 -6.44
N ILE A 100 9.63 -3.66 -6.30
CA ILE A 100 9.81 -2.50 -5.44
C ILE A 100 9.82 -1.26 -6.32
N VAL A 101 9.02 -0.25 -5.97
CA VAL A 101 8.91 1.00 -6.71
C VAL A 101 9.37 2.19 -5.87
N GLU A 102 10.15 3.09 -6.49
CA GLU A 102 10.54 4.36 -5.86
C GLU A 102 9.33 5.29 -5.71
N PRO A 103 9.17 5.99 -4.56
CA PRO A 103 8.07 6.94 -4.36
C PRO A 103 7.97 7.99 -5.47
N SER A 104 9.10 8.47 -5.98
CA SER A 104 9.16 9.47 -7.05
C SER A 104 8.58 8.96 -8.38
N MET A 105 8.72 7.66 -8.66
CA MET A 105 8.28 7.06 -9.92
C MET A 105 6.75 6.98 -10.02
N TRP A 106 6.12 6.33 -9.04
CA TRP A 106 4.66 6.19 -9.06
C TRP A 106 3.95 7.54 -8.84
N LYS A 107 4.50 8.43 -7.99
CA LYS A 107 3.96 9.79 -7.83
C LYS A 107 4.00 10.59 -9.12
N LYS A 108 5.12 10.54 -9.85
CA LYS A 108 5.24 11.17 -11.17
C LYS A 108 4.23 10.60 -12.18
N ALA A 109 4.05 9.28 -12.23
CA ALA A 109 3.11 8.63 -13.14
C ALA A 109 1.66 9.08 -12.88
N HIS A 110 1.31 9.38 -11.63
CA HIS A 110 0.00 9.86 -11.23
C HIS A 110 -0.11 11.40 -11.18
N HIS A 111 0.90 12.15 -11.66
CA HIS A 111 0.97 13.61 -11.67
C HIS A 111 0.91 14.24 -10.27
N LEU A 112 1.45 13.55 -9.25
CA LEU A 112 1.48 14.02 -7.86
C LEU A 112 2.78 14.77 -7.56
N ARG A 113 2.67 15.79 -6.71
CA ARG A 113 3.83 16.49 -6.12
C ARG A 113 4.26 15.77 -4.84
N GLY A 114 5.56 15.76 -4.56
CA GLY A 114 6.09 15.20 -3.32
C GLY A 114 5.49 15.90 -2.08
N GLY A 115 5.09 15.11 -1.07
CA GLY A 115 4.55 15.61 0.19
C GLY A 115 3.05 15.95 0.21
N ASP A 116 2.37 15.92 -0.92
CA ASP A 116 0.92 16.18 -1.01
C ASP A 116 0.11 14.90 -0.74
N LYS A 117 -0.20 14.66 0.53
CA LYS A 117 -1.02 13.50 0.95
C LYS A 117 -2.48 13.61 0.50
N GLU A 118 -3.02 14.82 0.46
CA GLU A 118 -4.41 15.03 0.01
C GLU A 118 -4.51 14.85 -1.51
N GLY A 119 -3.49 15.29 -2.26
CA GLY A 119 -3.44 15.07 -3.71
C GLY A 119 -3.47 13.60 -4.09
N GLY A 120 -2.76 12.72 -3.35
CA GLY A 120 -2.82 11.27 -3.55
C GLY A 120 -4.24 10.72 -3.37
N ARG A 121 -4.91 11.11 -2.28
CA ARG A 121 -6.29 10.68 -2.00
C ARG A 121 -7.28 11.17 -3.06
N GLN A 122 -7.19 12.43 -3.46
CA GLN A 122 -8.03 12.99 -4.53
C GLN A 122 -7.80 12.30 -5.87
N ARG A 123 -6.52 11.98 -6.19
CA ARG A 123 -6.18 11.27 -7.42
C ARG A 123 -6.76 9.86 -7.45
N ALA A 124 -6.67 9.12 -6.34
CA ALA A 124 -7.28 7.79 -6.22
C ALA A 124 -8.80 7.84 -6.39
N LEU A 125 -9.48 8.87 -5.82
CA LEU A 125 -10.92 9.08 -6.01
C LEU A 125 -11.31 9.46 -7.43
N GLN A 126 -10.49 10.24 -8.14
CA GLN A 126 -10.71 10.55 -9.57
C GLN A 126 -10.65 9.28 -10.43
N LEU A 127 -9.69 8.41 -10.16
CA LEU A 127 -9.49 7.17 -10.91
C LEU A 127 -10.51 6.08 -10.54
N PHE A 128 -10.90 6.03 -9.26
CA PHE A 128 -11.83 5.07 -8.71
C PHE A 128 -12.92 5.77 -7.88
N PRO A 129 -13.94 6.40 -8.52
CA PRO A 129 -15.00 7.09 -7.78
C PRO A 129 -15.76 6.21 -6.79
N ALA A 130 -15.87 4.91 -7.08
CA ALA A 130 -16.49 3.93 -6.17
C ALA A 130 -15.71 3.74 -4.85
N ALA A 131 -14.44 4.17 -4.79
CA ALA A 131 -13.61 4.11 -3.59
C ALA A 131 -13.99 5.15 -2.51
N HIS A 132 -15.02 5.99 -2.73
CA HIS A 132 -15.37 7.08 -1.81
C HIS A 132 -15.55 6.61 -0.36
N ALA A 133 -16.20 5.48 -0.14
CA ALA A 133 -16.39 4.92 1.20
C ALA A 133 -15.07 4.45 1.84
N LEU A 134 -14.13 3.93 1.05
CA LEU A 134 -12.83 3.45 1.50
C LEU A 134 -11.85 4.60 1.80
N LEU A 135 -12.05 5.77 1.18
CA LEU A 135 -11.17 6.94 1.24
C LEU A 135 -11.88 8.18 1.82
N ALA A 136 -12.90 7.97 2.68
CA ALA A 136 -13.73 9.06 3.20
C ALA A 136 -12.99 10.00 4.16
N ARG A 137 -11.95 9.51 4.86
CA ARG A 137 -11.24 10.26 5.89
C ARG A 137 -9.89 10.77 5.37
N LYS A 138 -9.48 11.96 5.81
CA LYS A 138 -8.12 12.49 5.51
C LYS A 138 -6.99 11.53 5.88
N LYS A 139 -7.16 10.71 6.92
CA LYS A 139 -6.16 9.73 7.36
C LYS A 139 -6.07 8.48 6.48
N ASP A 140 -6.95 8.30 5.50
CA ASP A 140 -6.95 7.14 4.59
C ASP A 140 -5.90 7.27 3.48
N HIS A 141 -4.90 8.17 3.65
CA HIS A 141 -3.80 8.37 2.70
C HIS A 141 -3.00 7.09 2.44
N GLY A 142 -2.77 6.22 3.44
CA GLY A 142 -2.08 4.95 3.24
C GLY A 142 -2.81 4.03 2.26
N ARG A 143 -4.15 3.96 2.34
CA ARG A 143 -4.97 3.21 1.38
C ARG A 143 -4.89 3.82 -0.02
N SER A 144 -4.96 5.16 -0.13
CA SER A 144 -4.88 5.81 -1.43
C SER A 144 -3.51 5.63 -2.09
N ASP A 145 -2.43 5.69 -1.31
CA ASP A 145 -1.08 5.47 -1.81
C ASP A 145 -0.91 4.01 -2.28
N ALA A 146 -1.42 3.03 -1.51
CA ALA A 146 -1.44 1.63 -1.92
C ALA A 146 -2.24 1.39 -3.21
N ILE A 147 -3.39 2.06 -3.41
CA ILE A 147 -4.17 2.01 -4.66
C ILE A 147 -3.33 2.52 -5.84
N LEU A 148 -2.67 3.67 -5.67
CA LEU A 148 -1.86 4.28 -6.72
C LEU A 148 -0.59 3.48 -7.02
N VAL A 149 0.03 2.86 -6.01
CA VAL A 149 1.15 1.92 -6.17
C VAL A 149 0.71 0.68 -6.94
N ALA A 150 -0.45 0.09 -6.62
CA ALA A 150 -0.99 -1.05 -7.37
C ALA A 150 -1.25 -0.68 -8.83
N LEU A 151 -1.85 0.48 -9.08
CA LEU A 151 -2.16 0.94 -10.44
C LEU A 151 -0.90 1.27 -11.25
N TYR A 152 0.20 1.68 -10.60
CA TYR A 152 1.48 1.88 -11.25
C TYR A 152 2.07 0.56 -11.78
N GLY A 153 1.78 -0.55 -11.13
CA GLY A 153 2.20 -1.90 -11.55
C GLY A 153 1.27 -2.57 -12.57
N ALA A 154 0.22 -1.86 -12.99
CA ALA A 154 -0.86 -2.35 -13.86
C ALA A 154 -0.55 -2.25 -15.41
#